data_d22594ec5d47ba37716332b80e511d9a
#
_entry.id   d22594ec5d47ba37716332b80e511d9a
#
_cell.length_a   1.000
_cell.length_b   1.000
_cell.length_c   1.000
_cell.angle_alpha   90.00
_cell.angle_beta   90.00
_cell.angle_gamma   90.00
#
_symmetry.space_group_name_H-M   'P 1'
#
loop_
_entity.id
_entity.type
_entity.pdbx_description
1 polymer ?
#
loop_
_entity_poly.entity_id
_entity_poly.type
_entity_poly.pdbx_seq_one_letter_code
_entity_poly.pdbx_strand_id
1 'polypeptide(L)' 'MVVGVTLVNVVAGREKEVYVKMKELPKVKDVYHVFGEFDFVVIIHADSLSELNKTVDEIRKIPGITKTQTIVGAEI' A
#
# COMPACT_ATOMS: atom_id res chain seq x y z
N MET A 1 -4.53 -16.95 4.16
CA MET A 1 -4.30 -15.50 4.16
C MET A 1 -3.15 -15.17 3.22
N VAL A 2 -3.31 -14.12 2.45
CA VAL A 2 -2.28 -13.62 1.54
C VAL A 2 -1.74 -12.30 2.11
N VAL A 3 -0.43 -12.18 2.20
CA VAL A 3 0.22 -10.97 2.68
C VAL A 3 0.87 -10.26 1.50
N GLY A 4 0.53 -8.99 1.31
CA GLY A 4 1.16 -8.15 0.32
C GLY A 4 1.94 -7.04 0.98
N VAL A 5 3.08 -6.69 0.39
CA VAL A 5 3.89 -5.55 0.77
C VAL A 5 3.89 -4.60 -0.41
N THR A 6 3.26 -3.45 -0.26
CA THR A 6 3.18 -2.45 -1.33
C THR A 6 4.07 -1.27 -0.99
N LEU A 7 5.01 -1.00 -1.87
CA LEU A 7 5.92 0.13 -1.77
C LEU A 7 5.32 1.28 -2.58
N VAL A 8 5.24 2.46 -1.98
CA VAL A 8 4.48 3.58 -2.56
C VAL A 8 5.32 4.83 -2.59
N ASN A 9 5.28 5.54 -3.72
CA ASN A 9 5.83 6.89 -3.84
C ASN A 9 4.70 7.90 -3.99
N VAL A 10 4.89 9.07 -3.40
CA VAL A 10 3.88 10.11 -3.29
C VAL A 10 4.46 11.44 -3.74
N VAL A 11 3.62 12.27 -4.34
CA VAL A 11 3.97 13.66 -4.65
C VAL A 11 4.35 14.39 -3.36
N ALA A 12 5.46 15.12 -3.38
CA ALA A 12 5.91 15.88 -2.22
C ALA A 12 4.81 16.83 -1.73
N GLY A 13 4.58 16.81 -0.42
CA GLY A 13 3.54 17.61 0.22
C GLY A 13 2.22 16.91 0.42
N ARG A 14 2.03 15.73 -0.17
CA ARG A 14 0.79 14.95 -0.04
C ARG A 14 0.89 13.75 0.86
N GLU A 15 2.01 13.58 1.54
CA GLU A 15 2.29 12.39 2.34
C GLU A 15 1.21 12.14 3.40
N LYS A 16 0.80 13.18 4.12
CA LYS A 16 -0.17 13.04 5.20
C LYS A 16 -1.54 12.61 4.69
N GLU A 17 -2.03 13.22 3.62
CA GLU A 17 -3.31 12.86 3.02
C GLU A 17 -3.34 11.41 2.55
N VAL A 18 -2.27 11.01 1.85
CA VAL A 18 -2.16 9.66 1.31
C VAL A 18 -2.08 8.66 2.45
N TYR A 19 -1.30 8.96 3.49
CA TYR A 19 -1.20 8.11 4.67
C TYR A 19 -2.58 7.83 5.28
N VAL A 20 -3.36 8.89 5.52
CA VAL A 20 -4.69 8.76 6.12
C VAL A 20 -5.59 7.89 5.25
N LYS A 21 -5.59 8.13 3.94
CA LYS A 21 -6.44 7.38 3.03
C LYS A 21 -6.05 5.90 2.94
N MET A 22 -4.77 5.61 2.96
CA MET A 22 -4.31 4.22 2.96
C MET A 22 -4.72 3.50 4.25
N LYS A 23 -4.62 4.20 5.39
CA LYS A 23 -5.01 3.62 6.68
C LYS A 23 -6.51 3.32 6.77
N GLU A 24 -7.33 3.97 5.98
CA GLU A 24 -8.77 3.75 5.96
C GLU A 24 -9.19 2.49 5.21
N LEU A 25 -8.31 1.92 4.40
CA LEU A 25 -8.64 0.73 3.61
C LEU A 25 -8.71 -0.50 4.51
N PRO A 26 -9.80 -1.29 4.42
CA PRO A 26 -10.05 -2.38 5.39
C PRO A 26 -8.98 -3.46 5.42
N LYS A 27 -8.35 -3.75 4.30
CA LYS A 27 -7.35 -4.82 4.20
C LYS A 27 -5.94 -4.34 4.52
N VAL A 28 -5.74 -3.04 4.68
CA VAL A 28 -4.44 -2.49 5.06
C VAL A 28 -4.23 -2.72 6.55
N LYS A 29 -3.19 -3.48 6.86
CA LYS A 29 -2.83 -3.83 8.24
C LYS A 29 -1.95 -2.76 8.87
N ASP A 30 -0.92 -2.32 8.16
CA ASP A 30 0.04 -1.32 8.63
C ASP A 30 0.50 -0.43 7.49
N VAL A 31 0.84 0.80 7.82
CA VAL A 31 1.45 1.76 6.89
C VAL A 31 2.65 2.37 7.59
N TYR A 32 3.83 2.27 6.98
CA TYR A 32 5.06 2.84 7.51
C TYR A 32 5.58 3.93 6.59
N HIS A 33 5.87 5.10 7.14
CA HIS A 33 6.58 6.14 6.41
C HIS A 33 8.07 5.82 6.46
N VAL A 34 8.72 5.75 5.32
CA VAL A 34 10.12 5.32 5.23
C VAL A 34 10.92 6.33 4.42
N PHE A 35 12.25 6.20 4.47
CA PHE A 35 13.16 7.00 3.67
C PHE A 35 13.86 6.08 2.67
N GLY A 36 14.31 6.67 1.56
CA GLY A 36 15.02 5.96 0.52
C GLY A 36 14.26 6.03 -0.79
N GLU A 37 14.25 4.93 -1.53
CA GLU A 37 13.65 4.89 -2.85
C GLU A 37 12.12 5.05 -2.83
N PHE A 38 11.47 4.64 -1.75
CA PHE A 38 10.03 4.72 -1.58
C PHE A 38 9.67 5.55 -0.36
N ASP A 39 8.46 6.12 -0.37
CA ASP A 39 7.98 6.98 0.72
C ASP A 39 7.21 6.18 1.78
N PHE A 40 6.48 5.14 1.38
CA PHE A 40 5.68 4.33 2.29
C PHE A 40 5.82 2.86 1.99
N VAL A 41 5.72 2.07 3.06
CA VAL A 41 5.57 0.61 2.98
C VAL A 41 4.20 0.27 3.57
N VAL A 42 3.37 -0.40 2.78
CA VAL A 42 1.99 -0.75 3.17
C VAL A 42 1.89 -2.27 3.28
N ILE A 43 1.47 -2.74 4.44
CA ILE A 43 1.26 -4.17 4.68
C ILE A 43 -0.23 -4.45 4.50
N ILE A 44 -0.55 -5.39 3.62
CA ILE A 44 -1.92 -5.77 3.30
C ILE A 44 -2.14 -7.22 3.68
N HIS A 45 -3.22 -7.48 4.42
CA HIS A 45 -3.66 -8.84 4.74
C HIS A 45 -4.98 -9.08 4.01
N ALA A 46 -5.00 -10.03 3.10
CA ALA A 46 -6.18 -10.35 2.32
C ALA A 46 -6.47 -11.85 2.38
N ASP A 47 -7.72 -12.24 2.12
CA ASP A 47 -8.11 -13.64 2.13
C ASP A 47 -7.69 -14.35 0.83
N SER A 48 -7.54 -13.58 -0.25
CA SER A 48 -7.19 -14.12 -1.56
C SER A 48 -6.33 -13.13 -2.32
N LEU A 49 -5.66 -13.63 -3.36
CA LEU A 49 -4.89 -12.78 -4.26
C LEU A 49 -5.79 -11.75 -4.96
N SER A 50 -7.02 -12.13 -5.27
CA SER A 50 -8.00 -11.23 -5.87
C SER A 50 -8.30 -10.04 -4.96
N GLU A 51 -8.48 -10.28 -3.67
CA GLU A 51 -8.70 -9.21 -2.69
C GLU A 51 -7.47 -8.32 -2.53
N LEU A 52 -6.30 -8.94 -2.55
CA LEU A 52 -5.05 -8.18 -2.49
C LEU A 52 -4.94 -7.22 -3.67
N ASN A 53 -5.23 -7.72 -4.88
CA ASN A 53 -5.18 -6.90 -6.08
C ASN A 53 -6.18 -5.76 -6.05
N LYS A 54 -7.38 -6.00 -5.54
CA LYS A 54 -8.39 -4.94 -5.36
C LYS A 54 -7.89 -3.84 -4.43
N THR A 55 -7.26 -4.23 -3.32
CA THR A 55 -6.73 -3.25 -2.36
C THR A 55 -5.61 -2.44 -2.99
N VAL A 56 -4.72 -3.08 -3.74
CA VAL A 56 -3.65 -2.37 -4.47
C VAL A 56 -4.25 -1.38 -5.48
N ASP A 57 -5.31 -1.79 -6.19
CA ASP A 57 -5.98 -0.89 -7.14
C ASP A 57 -6.59 0.32 -6.43
N GLU A 58 -7.16 0.13 -5.25
CA GLU A 58 -7.69 1.23 -4.46
C GLU A 58 -6.59 2.18 -4.00
N ILE A 59 -5.44 1.65 -3.59
CA ILE A 59 -4.28 2.48 -3.24
C ILE A 59 -3.87 3.33 -4.45
N ARG A 60 -3.78 2.72 -5.62
CA ARG A 60 -3.33 3.40 -6.84
C ARG A 60 -4.27 4.51 -7.29
N LYS A 61 -5.53 4.49 -6.86
CA LYS A 61 -6.51 5.54 -7.16
C LYS A 61 -6.42 6.74 -6.23
N ILE A 62 -5.67 6.66 -5.15
CA ILE A 62 -5.54 7.76 -4.20
C ILE A 62 -4.78 8.90 -4.88
N PRO A 63 -5.34 10.13 -4.89
CA PRO A 63 -4.63 11.26 -5.48
C PRO A 63 -3.31 11.52 -4.75
N GLY A 64 -2.25 11.73 -5.52
CA GLY A 64 -0.92 11.99 -5.00
C GLY A 64 0.02 10.81 -5.09
N ILE A 65 -0.47 9.61 -5.34
CA ILE A 65 0.39 8.44 -5.54
C ILE A 65 0.96 8.46 -6.95
N THR A 66 2.29 8.35 -7.06
CA THR A 66 2.99 8.41 -8.34
C THR A 66 3.50 7.06 -8.81
N LYS A 67 3.81 6.16 -7.87
CA LYS A 67 4.36 4.85 -8.22
C LYS A 67 4.03 3.85 -7.12
N THR A 68 3.70 2.63 -7.51
CA THR A 68 3.52 1.53 -6.56
C THR A 68 4.23 0.28 -7.08
N GLN A 69 4.72 -0.52 -6.14
CA GLN A 69 5.29 -1.83 -6.43
C GLN A 69 4.83 -2.77 -5.33
N THR A 70 4.20 -3.88 -5.72
CA THR A 70 3.69 -4.85 -4.75
C THR A 70 4.49 -6.12 -4.80
N ILE A 71 4.87 -6.60 -3.61
CA ILE A 71 5.54 -7.87 -3.42
C ILE A 71 4.57 -8.74 -2.64
N VAL A 72 4.33 -9.96 -3.13
CA VAL A 72 3.41 -10.89 -2.48
C VAL A 72 4.23 -11.87 -1.66
N GLY A 73 3.87 -12.02 -0.38
CA GLY A 73 4.53 -12.97 0.51
C GLY A 73 4.17 -14.40 0.11
N ALA A 74 5.17 -15.27 0.15
CA ALA A 74 4.98 -16.70 -0.14
C ALA A 74 4.90 -17.47 1.16
N GLU A 75 4.07 -18.51 1.17
CA GLU A 75 4.08 -19.49 2.25
C GLU A 75 5.29 -20.42 2.09
N ILE A 76 5.89 -20.76 3.19
CA ILE A 76 7.02 -21.68 3.23
C ILE A 76 6.53 -23.04 3.74
#